data_15688e6ea05413fc1f7da9b5de15800f
#
_entry.id   15688e6ea05413fc1f7da9b5de15800f
#
_cell.length_a   1.000
_cell.length_b   1.000
_cell.length_c   1.000
_cell.angle_alpha   90.00
_cell.angle_beta   90.00
_cell.angle_gamma   90.00
#
_symmetry.space_group_name_H-M   'P 1'
#
loop_
_entity.id
_entity.type
_entity.pdbx_description
1 polymer ?
#
loop_
_entity_poly.entity_id
_entity_poly.type
_entity_poly.pdbx_seq_one_letter_code
_entity_poly.pdbx_strand_id
1 'polypeptide(L)'
;MADNDKLEHQCLQKEFEWVLNEEVHSILHQLNIILNECVRRFPSWDNDVQVKQEKFVLSTSPDQLKSIVSISGDTILQADIQFKVQRHQQQTMYRTNIRHDCPWKLHQVQDAGNHLRQAILQIEKIDKETIFNSSEEVLHVLRNLLGCLQRGRTSLIVPRKRTIDDLIKSRNMKCLTPNLPEDLAISFYIQSHKLIFAVYQLSNSHGAMKYDTYQAECTVPWLNEVLVLFTVALQLAQQLKDKICVFTQY
;
A
#
# COMPACT_ATOMS: atom_id res chain seq x y z
N MET A 1 -32.52 -18.06 -41.26
CA MET A 1 -31.94 -18.29 -39.91
C MET A 1 -30.47 -18.71 -40.05
N ALA A 2 -30.10 -19.80 -40.66
CA ALA A 2 -28.68 -20.29 -40.72
C ALA A 2 -27.66 -19.30 -41.33
N ASP A 3 -28.03 -18.45 -42.28
CA ASP A 3 -27.13 -17.46 -42.89
C ASP A 3 -26.87 -16.26 -41.97
N ASN A 4 -27.88 -15.86 -41.18
CA ASN A 4 -27.74 -14.77 -40.22
C ASN A 4 -26.82 -15.20 -39.07
N ASP A 5 -26.97 -16.42 -38.56
CA ASP A 5 -26.15 -16.98 -37.48
C ASP A 5 -24.67 -17.09 -37.90
N LYS A 6 -24.40 -17.45 -39.16
CA LYS A 6 -23.02 -17.46 -39.70
C LYS A 6 -22.41 -16.08 -39.81
N LEU A 7 -23.20 -15.10 -40.25
CA LEU A 7 -22.74 -13.70 -40.37
C LEU A 7 -22.42 -13.12 -38.99
N GLU A 8 -23.27 -13.39 -38.04
CA GLU A 8 -23.08 -12.96 -36.64
C GLU A 8 -21.82 -13.57 -36.03
N HIS A 9 -21.62 -14.88 -36.21
CA HIS A 9 -20.42 -15.56 -35.74
C HIS A 9 -19.12 -15.00 -36.38
N GLN A 10 -19.15 -14.70 -37.67
CA GLN A 10 -18.02 -14.09 -38.39
C GLN A 10 -17.73 -12.65 -37.88
N CYS A 11 -18.76 -11.89 -37.56
CA CYS A 11 -18.59 -10.55 -36.98
C CYS A 11 -17.97 -10.61 -35.57
N LEU A 12 -18.46 -11.50 -34.72
CA LEU A 12 -17.91 -11.72 -33.37
C LEU A 12 -16.45 -12.19 -33.42
N GLN A 13 -16.12 -13.08 -34.36
CA GLN A 13 -14.72 -13.53 -34.52
C GLN A 13 -13.78 -12.37 -34.90
N LYS A 14 -14.19 -11.53 -35.86
CA LYS A 14 -13.41 -10.36 -36.26
C LYS A 14 -13.27 -9.34 -35.14
N GLU A 15 -14.33 -9.11 -34.36
CA GLU A 15 -14.29 -8.23 -33.20
C GLU A 15 -13.34 -8.79 -32.15
N PHE A 16 -13.37 -10.09 -31.89
CA PHE A 16 -12.46 -10.73 -30.95
C PHE A 16 -10.99 -10.62 -31.39
N GLU A 17 -10.70 -10.86 -32.66
CA GLU A 17 -9.35 -10.70 -33.24
C GLU A 17 -8.87 -9.24 -33.09
N TRP A 18 -9.73 -8.26 -33.33
CA TRP A 18 -9.39 -6.85 -33.10
C TRP A 18 -9.14 -6.54 -31.64
N VAL A 19 -9.97 -7.06 -30.72
CA VAL A 19 -9.78 -6.88 -29.27
C VAL A 19 -8.42 -7.44 -28.84
N LEU A 20 -8.05 -8.64 -29.28
CA LEU A 20 -6.77 -9.27 -28.93
C LEU A 20 -5.56 -8.47 -29.45
N ASN A 21 -5.62 -8.00 -30.69
CA ASN A 21 -4.47 -7.40 -31.38
C ASN A 21 -4.32 -5.89 -31.08
N GLU A 22 -5.42 -5.16 -30.90
CA GLU A 22 -5.38 -3.70 -30.78
C GLU A 22 -5.77 -3.22 -29.38
N GLU A 23 -6.93 -3.63 -28.88
CA GLU A 23 -7.46 -3.09 -27.64
C GLU A 23 -6.66 -3.54 -26.42
N VAL A 24 -6.23 -4.81 -26.36
CA VAL A 24 -5.39 -5.32 -25.27
C VAL A 24 -4.10 -4.52 -25.17
N HIS A 25 -3.40 -4.27 -26.28
CA HIS A 25 -2.17 -3.49 -26.28
C HIS A 25 -2.41 -2.03 -25.90
N SER A 26 -3.48 -1.42 -26.38
CA SER A 26 -3.88 -0.05 -26.03
C SER A 26 -4.11 0.07 -24.52
N ILE A 27 -4.84 -0.85 -23.91
CA ILE A 27 -5.13 -0.86 -22.48
C ILE A 27 -3.87 -1.14 -21.64
N LEU A 28 -3.02 -2.08 -22.06
CA LEU A 28 -1.74 -2.35 -21.38
C LEU A 28 -0.83 -1.12 -21.42
N HIS A 29 -0.82 -0.39 -22.55
CA HIS A 29 -0.07 0.87 -22.64
C HIS A 29 -0.63 1.95 -21.68
N GLN A 30 -1.93 2.11 -21.60
CA GLN A 30 -2.57 3.03 -20.65
C GLN A 30 -2.26 2.63 -19.21
N LEU A 31 -2.33 1.34 -18.88
CA LEU A 31 -1.95 0.83 -17.56
C LEU A 31 -0.49 1.16 -17.24
N ASN A 32 0.42 0.97 -18.19
CA ASN A 32 1.83 1.32 -18.00
C ASN A 32 2.01 2.82 -17.67
N ILE A 33 1.31 3.71 -18.37
CA ILE A 33 1.34 5.16 -18.08
C ILE A 33 0.86 5.45 -16.66
N ILE A 34 -0.29 4.87 -16.25
CA ILE A 34 -0.87 5.07 -14.90
C ILE A 34 0.07 4.55 -13.82
N LEU A 35 0.66 3.36 -14.02
CA LEU A 35 1.56 2.75 -13.06
C LEU A 35 2.88 3.51 -12.93
N ASN A 36 3.44 4.01 -14.02
CA ASN A 36 4.62 4.86 -13.99
C ASN A 36 4.33 6.20 -13.29
N GLU A 37 3.14 6.79 -13.48
CA GLU A 37 2.74 7.97 -12.72
C GLU A 37 2.58 7.64 -11.23
N CYS A 38 2.08 6.46 -10.90
CA CYS A 38 2.02 5.98 -9.51
C CYS A 38 3.42 5.87 -8.89
N VAL A 39 4.42 5.34 -9.63
CA VAL A 39 5.82 5.28 -9.18
C VAL A 39 6.38 6.66 -8.86
N ARG A 40 6.10 7.65 -9.68
CA ARG A 40 6.57 9.03 -9.44
C ARG A 40 6.05 9.64 -8.15
N ARG A 41 4.92 9.16 -7.64
CA ARG A 41 4.35 9.58 -6.35
C ARG A 41 4.98 8.86 -5.17
N PHE A 42 5.60 7.69 -5.39
CA PHE A 42 6.33 6.99 -4.34
C PHE A 42 7.71 7.64 -4.14
N PRO A 43 7.98 8.23 -2.97
CA PRO A 43 9.17 9.06 -2.79
C PRO A 43 10.50 8.30 -2.63
N SER A 44 10.57 7.00 -2.91
CA SER A 44 11.74 6.18 -2.54
C SER A 44 12.38 5.36 -3.67
N TRP A 45 12.06 5.63 -4.96
CA TRP A 45 12.44 4.65 -6.00
C TRP A 45 13.55 5.10 -6.93
N ASP A 46 13.87 6.38 -6.97
CA ASP A 46 14.99 6.89 -7.73
C ASP A 46 16.15 7.18 -6.77
N ASN A 47 17.20 6.36 -6.81
CA ASN A 47 18.40 6.53 -5.99
C ASN A 47 19.15 7.83 -6.31
N ASP A 48 18.83 8.52 -7.40
CA ASP A 48 19.49 9.73 -7.86
C ASP A 48 18.74 11.04 -7.54
N VAL A 49 17.49 10.96 -7.09
CA VAL A 49 16.73 12.13 -6.66
C VAL A 49 16.81 12.25 -5.15
N GLN A 50 17.26 13.40 -4.64
CA GLN A 50 17.19 13.71 -3.21
C GLN A 50 15.77 13.47 -2.73
N VAL A 51 15.58 12.38 -1.99
CA VAL A 51 14.26 11.99 -1.48
C VAL A 51 13.76 13.09 -0.56
N LYS A 52 12.67 13.72 -0.98
CA LYS A 52 12.07 14.85 -0.26
C LYS A 52 11.68 14.39 1.15
N GLN A 53 12.24 15.05 2.15
CA GLN A 53 11.83 14.88 3.52
C GLN A 53 10.54 15.65 3.78
N GLU A 54 9.51 14.96 4.26
CA GLU A 54 8.24 15.57 4.65
C GLU A 54 8.05 15.46 6.16
N LYS A 55 7.59 16.55 6.78
CA LYS A 55 7.32 16.58 8.22
C LYS A 55 5.82 16.53 8.49
N PHE A 56 5.44 15.66 9.40
CA PHE A 56 4.05 15.46 9.83
C PHE A 56 3.94 15.61 11.34
N VAL A 57 2.84 16.21 11.78
CA VAL A 57 2.50 16.35 13.20
C VAL A 57 1.28 15.49 13.49
N LEU A 58 1.44 14.53 14.40
CA LEU A 58 0.37 13.69 14.90
C LEU A 58 0.07 14.08 16.34
N SER A 59 -1.16 14.46 16.63
CA SER A 59 -1.55 14.87 17.99
C SER A 59 -2.99 14.52 18.30
N THR A 60 -3.28 14.27 19.55
CA THR A 60 -4.64 14.12 20.08
C THR A 60 -4.99 15.31 20.96
N SER A 61 -6.28 15.63 21.04
CA SER A 61 -6.80 16.62 22.00
C SER A 61 -7.41 15.89 23.21
N PRO A 62 -7.07 16.25 24.47
CA PRO A 62 -6.09 17.23 24.92
C PRO A 62 -4.68 16.60 25.02
N ASP A 63 -3.72 17.03 24.26
CA ASP A 63 -2.27 16.72 24.26
C ASP A 63 -1.83 15.39 24.95
N GLN A 64 -2.58 14.31 24.75
CA GLN A 64 -2.26 13.01 25.33
C GLN A 64 -1.17 12.31 24.53
N LEU A 65 -1.23 12.45 23.20
CA LEU A 65 -0.21 11.98 22.27
C LEU A 65 0.25 13.15 21.40
N LYS A 66 1.55 13.25 21.19
CA LYS A 66 2.13 14.17 20.22
C LYS A 66 3.37 13.52 19.60
N SER A 67 3.41 13.47 18.30
CA SER A 67 4.59 13.03 17.57
C SER A 67 4.85 13.96 16.39
N ILE A 68 6.11 14.35 16.20
CA ILE A 68 6.57 15.08 15.02
C ILE A 68 7.49 14.12 14.27
N VAL A 69 7.10 13.71 13.08
CA VAL A 69 7.84 12.73 12.29
C VAL A 69 8.36 13.33 11.00
N SER A 70 9.58 12.96 10.61
CA SER A 70 10.16 13.23 9.30
C SER A 70 10.19 11.94 8.50
N ILE A 71 9.44 11.89 7.39
CA ILE A 71 9.33 10.73 6.53
C ILE A 71 10.12 10.98 5.25
N SER A 72 10.81 9.94 4.79
CA SER A 72 11.46 9.87 3.49
C SER A 72 11.12 8.51 2.88
N GLY A 73 10.28 8.50 1.86
CA GLY A 73 9.83 7.28 1.23
C GLY A 73 9.04 6.35 2.16
N ASP A 74 9.55 5.15 2.31
CA ASP A 74 9.02 4.10 3.18
C ASP A 74 9.56 4.14 4.62
N THR A 75 10.22 5.24 5.00
CA THR A 75 11.02 5.27 6.22
C THR A 75 10.78 6.55 7.01
N ILE A 76 10.52 6.42 8.31
CA ILE A 76 10.59 7.53 9.26
C ILE A 76 12.05 7.68 9.68
N LEU A 77 12.68 8.78 9.26
CA LEU A 77 14.09 9.07 9.55
C LEU A 77 14.28 9.60 10.96
N GLN A 78 13.37 10.47 11.39
CA GLN A 78 13.36 11.07 12.72
C GLN A 78 11.95 11.17 13.25
N ALA A 79 11.79 11.01 14.55
CA ALA A 79 10.56 11.35 15.25
C ALA A 79 10.85 11.84 16.67
N ASP A 80 10.17 12.93 17.03
CA ASP A 80 10.06 13.36 18.43
C ASP A 80 8.70 12.90 18.95
N ILE A 81 8.71 12.05 19.97
CA ILE A 81 7.52 11.36 20.46
C ILE A 81 7.31 11.72 21.92
N GLN A 82 6.12 12.22 22.25
CA GLN A 82 5.68 12.51 23.59
C GLN A 82 4.28 11.95 23.82
N PHE A 83 4.06 11.27 24.93
CA PHE A 83 2.73 10.76 25.28
C PHE A 83 2.54 10.62 26.78
N LYS A 84 1.28 10.67 27.21
CA LYS A 84 0.87 10.51 28.60
C LYS A 84 0.08 9.21 28.71
N VAL A 85 0.42 8.40 29.70
CA VAL A 85 -0.33 7.20 30.07
C VAL A 85 -0.73 7.25 31.53
N GLN A 86 -1.86 6.65 31.85
CA GLN A 86 -2.34 6.62 33.22
C GLN A 86 -1.71 5.42 33.96
N ARG A 87 -0.99 5.70 35.04
CA ARG A 87 -0.44 4.67 35.93
C ARG A 87 -0.83 4.97 37.38
N HIS A 88 -1.45 4.01 38.06
CA HIS A 88 -1.80 4.13 39.49
C HIS A 88 -2.44 5.47 39.86
N GLN A 89 -3.45 5.92 39.11
CA GLN A 89 -4.16 7.20 39.25
C GLN A 89 -3.35 8.48 38.96
N GLN A 90 -2.12 8.33 38.48
CA GLN A 90 -1.29 9.46 38.06
C GLN A 90 -1.01 9.40 36.55
N GLN A 91 -1.02 10.57 35.90
CA GLN A 91 -0.57 10.69 34.52
C GLN A 91 0.95 10.77 34.47
N THR A 92 1.59 9.80 33.82
CA THR A 92 3.03 9.79 33.60
C THR A 92 3.32 10.17 32.15
N MET A 93 4.20 11.15 31.95
CA MET A 93 4.64 11.58 30.62
C MET A 93 5.89 10.81 30.22
N TYR A 94 5.87 10.27 29.01
CA TYR A 94 6.99 9.63 28.35
C TYR A 94 7.46 10.45 27.15
N ARG A 95 8.78 10.46 26.93
CA ARG A 95 9.42 11.07 25.77
C ARG A 95 10.43 10.09 25.20
N THR A 96 10.42 9.92 23.90
CA THR A 96 11.39 9.10 23.17
C THR A 96 11.56 9.64 21.76
N ASN A 97 12.65 9.29 21.11
CA ASN A 97 12.98 9.80 19.78
C ASN A 97 13.42 8.64 18.88
N ILE A 98 13.14 8.77 17.58
CA ILE A 98 13.76 7.99 16.51
C ILE A 98 14.86 8.85 15.90
N ARG A 99 16.05 8.28 15.74
CA ARG A 99 17.24 8.96 15.18
C ARG A 99 17.55 8.48 13.78
N HIS A 100 18.32 9.27 13.03
CA HIS A 100 18.74 8.93 11.66
C HIS A 100 19.56 7.64 11.54
N ASP A 101 20.31 7.28 12.56
CA ASP A 101 21.16 6.08 12.60
C ASP A 101 20.36 4.77 12.73
N CYS A 102 19.13 4.85 13.21
CA CYS A 102 18.21 3.71 13.35
C CYS A 102 16.80 4.10 12.89
N PRO A 103 16.57 4.25 11.58
CA PRO A 103 15.29 4.70 11.06
C PRO A 103 14.19 3.63 11.22
N TRP A 104 12.95 4.10 11.36
CA TRP A 104 11.77 3.23 11.47
C TRP A 104 11.18 2.94 10.09
N LYS A 105 11.12 1.68 9.69
CA LYS A 105 10.58 1.27 8.39
C LYS A 105 9.07 1.07 8.40
N LEU A 106 8.41 1.67 7.41
CA LEU A 106 6.99 1.50 7.10
C LEU A 106 6.83 0.38 6.06
N HIS A 107 6.86 -0.86 6.51
CA HIS A 107 6.81 -2.04 5.63
C HIS A 107 5.61 -2.07 4.68
N GLN A 108 4.47 -1.46 5.07
CA GLN A 108 3.29 -1.38 4.21
C GLN A 108 3.56 -0.58 2.93
N VAL A 109 4.31 0.52 3.04
CA VAL A 109 4.73 1.34 1.90
C VAL A 109 5.70 0.56 1.03
N GLN A 110 6.67 -0.13 1.64
CA GLN A 110 7.62 -0.96 0.94
C GLN A 110 6.93 -2.11 0.17
N ASP A 111 5.99 -2.81 0.83
CA ASP A 111 5.23 -3.90 0.21
C ASP A 111 4.39 -3.39 -0.98
N ALA A 112 3.69 -2.25 -0.81
CA ALA A 112 2.92 -1.64 -1.88
C ALA A 112 3.81 -1.28 -3.08
N GLY A 113 4.95 -0.68 -2.80
CA GLY A 113 5.94 -0.37 -3.80
C GLY A 113 6.47 -1.59 -4.54
N ASN A 114 6.81 -2.66 -3.84
CA ASN A 114 7.27 -3.91 -4.45
C ASN A 114 6.21 -4.52 -5.39
N HIS A 115 4.93 -4.49 -4.98
CA HIS A 115 3.85 -4.99 -5.83
C HIS A 115 3.62 -4.11 -7.06
N LEU A 116 3.75 -2.80 -6.93
CA LEU A 116 3.68 -1.87 -8.05
C LEU A 116 4.79 -2.15 -9.08
N ARG A 117 6.04 -2.33 -8.61
CA ARG A 117 7.17 -2.71 -9.48
C ARG A 117 6.92 -4.02 -10.20
N GLN A 118 6.40 -5.03 -9.48
CA GLN A 118 6.06 -6.32 -10.10
C GLN A 118 5.00 -6.15 -11.19
N ALA A 119 3.98 -5.31 -10.99
CA ALA A 119 2.97 -5.03 -12.00
C ALA A 119 3.56 -4.39 -13.25
N ILE A 120 4.45 -3.40 -13.11
CA ILE A 120 5.15 -2.75 -14.23
C ILE A 120 6.00 -3.76 -14.99
N LEU A 121 6.83 -4.54 -14.30
CA LEU A 121 7.67 -5.56 -14.92
C LEU A 121 6.87 -6.62 -15.69
N GLN A 122 5.62 -6.91 -15.29
CA GLN A 122 4.76 -7.81 -16.06
C GLN A 122 4.29 -7.19 -17.38
N ILE A 123 3.98 -5.89 -17.39
CA ILE A 123 3.60 -5.17 -18.61
C ILE A 123 4.81 -5.00 -19.53
N GLU A 124 5.97 -4.65 -19.00
CA GLU A 124 7.20 -4.45 -19.76
C GLU A 124 7.72 -5.74 -20.44
N LYS A 125 7.36 -6.91 -19.92
CA LYS A 125 7.69 -8.20 -20.59
C LYS A 125 6.86 -8.48 -21.84
N ILE A 126 5.77 -7.74 -22.01
CA ILE A 126 4.90 -7.89 -23.18
C ILE A 126 5.39 -6.88 -24.22
N ASP A 127 6.04 -7.40 -25.26
CA ASP A 127 6.48 -6.59 -26.38
C ASP A 127 5.25 -6.05 -27.15
N LYS A 128 5.43 -4.90 -27.79
CA LYS A 128 4.42 -4.31 -28.67
C LYS A 128 4.06 -5.22 -29.85
N GLU A 129 5.01 -6.10 -30.23
CA GLU A 129 4.85 -7.09 -31.30
C GLU A 129 4.30 -8.43 -30.81
N THR A 130 4.03 -8.56 -29.51
CA THR A 130 3.45 -9.79 -28.95
C THR A 130 2.05 -10.01 -29.51
N ILE A 131 1.84 -11.11 -30.22
CA ILE A 131 0.51 -11.50 -30.72
C ILE A 131 -0.12 -12.44 -29.70
N PHE A 132 -1.28 -12.06 -29.17
CA PHE A 132 -2.07 -12.93 -28.33
C PHE A 132 -2.91 -13.86 -29.20
N ASN A 133 -2.70 -15.16 -29.06
CA ASN A 133 -3.40 -16.17 -29.88
C ASN A 133 -4.72 -16.65 -29.25
N SER A 134 -4.91 -16.38 -27.95
CA SER A 134 -6.10 -16.81 -27.22
C SER A 134 -6.49 -15.87 -26.11
N SER A 135 -7.77 -15.90 -25.73
CA SER A 135 -8.28 -15.23 -24.54
C SER A 135 -7.58 -15.67 -23.27
N GLU A 136 -7.20 -16.96 -23.16
CA GLU A 136 -6.55 -17.51 -21.97
C GLU A 136 -5.17 -16.87 -21.70
N GLU A 137 -4.39 -16.58 -22.74
CA GLU A 137 -3.12 -15.88 -22.61
C GLU A 137 -3.31 -14.49 -22.00
N VAL A 138 -4.28 -13.71 -22.54
CA VAL A 138 -4.60 -12.38 -22.02
C VAL A 138 -5.14 -12.46 -20.60
N LEU A 139 -6.05 -13.39 -20.31
CA LEU A 139 -6.62 -13.59 -18.98
C LEU A 139 -5.55 -13.99 -17.96
N HIS A 140 -4.55 -14.76 -18.36
CA HIS A 140 -3.43 -15.11 -17.49
C HIS A 140 -2.62 -13.86 -17.09
N VAL A 141 -2.28 -13.02 -18.07
CA VAL A 141 -1.59 -11.74 -17.82
C VAL A 141 -2.40 -10.84 -16.89
N LEU A 142 -3.69 -10.65 -17.21
CA LEU A 142 -4.58 -9.78 -16.42
C LEU A 142 -4.79 -10.29 -15.00
N ARG A 143 -4.92 -11.60 -14.77
CA ARG A 143 -5.01 -12.19 -13.42
C ARG A 143 -3.77 -11.88 -12.59
N ASN A 144 -2.59 -12.02 -13.16
CA ASN A 144 -1.33 -11.73 -12.48
C ASN A 144 -1.21 -10.24 -12.15
N LEU A 145 -1.51 -9.38 -13.12
CA LEU A 145 -1.49 -7.93 -12.97
C LEU A 145 -2.47 -7.46 -11.89
N LEU A 146 -3.73 -7.88 -11.97
CA LEU A 146 -4.75 -7.59 -10.96
C LEU A 146 -4.33 -8.06 -9.57
N GLY A 147 -3.71 -9.25 -9.47
CA GLY A 147 -3.20 -9.78 -8.21
C GLY A 147 -2.11 -8.90 -7.60
N CYS A 148 -1.20 -8.35 -8.40
CA CYS A 148 -0.18 -7.41 -7.92
C CYS A 148 -0.82 -6.09 -7.48
N LEU A 149 -1.69 -5.51 -8.30
CA LEU A 149 -2.36 -4.23 -8.01
C LEU A 149 -3.23 -4.33 -6.74
N GLN A 150 -3.99 -5.42 -6.59
CA GLN A 150 -4.81 -5.67 -5.41
C GLN A 150 -3.97 -5.78 -4.14
N ARG A 151 -2.88 -6.56 -4.17
CA ARG A 151 -1.98 -6.70 -3.01
C ARG A 151 -1.32 -5.37 -2.66
N GLY A 152 -0.84 -4.62 -3.66
CA GLY A 152 -0.23 -3.30 -3.45
C GLY A 152 -1.20 -2.33 -2.77
N ARG A 153 -2.42 -2.20 -3.30
CA ARG A 153 -3.46 -1.35 -2.73
C ARG A 153 -3.86 -1.80 -1.31
N THR A 154 -4.03 -3.12 -1.11
CA THR A 154 -4.43 -3.68 0.19
C THR A 154 -3.37 -3.45 1.26
N SER A 155 -2.07 -3.49 0.90
CA SER A 155 -0.97 -3.20 1.83
C SER A 155 -1.07 -1.80 2.45
N LEU A 156 -1.60 -0.82 1.71
CA LEU A 156 -1.80 0.54 2.22
C LEU A 156 -3.11 0.70 3.00
N ILE A 157 -4.17 -0.04 2.63
CA ILE A 157 -5.49 0.14 3.22
C ILE A 157 -5.66 -0.63 4.52
N VAL A 158 -5.14 -1.86 4.57
CA VAL A 158 -5.39 -2.78 5.68
C VAL A 158 -4.11 -2.92 6.52
N PRO A 159 -4.10 -2.37 7.75
CA PRO A 159 -3.00 -2.59 8.66
C PRO A 159 -2.83 -4.07 8.99
N ARG A 160 -1.60 -4.56 9.02
CA ARG A 160 -1.31 -5.92 9.47
C ARG A 160 -1.64 -6.03 10.97
N LYS A 161 -2.47 -6.99 11.33
CA LYS A 161 -2.67 -7.35 12.73
C LYS A 161 -1.36 -7.89 13.29
N ARG A 162 -0.89 -7.31 14.38
CA ARG A 162 0.30 -7.76 15.12
C ARG A 162 -0.14 -8.11 16.53
N THR A 163 0.46 -9.15 17.09
CA THR A 163 0.33 -9.43 18.51
C THR A 163 1.13 -8.41 19.30
N ILE A 164 0.84 -8.25 20.59
CA ILE A 164 1.60 -7.36 21.45
C ILE A 164 3.05 -7.83 21.56
N ASP A 165 3.27 -9.13 21.62
CA ASP A 165 4.62 -9.72 21.61
C ASP A 165 5.39 -9.34 20.36
N ASP A 166 4.74 -9.35 19.19
CA ASP A 166 5.36 -8.90 17.93
C ASP A 166 5.72 -7.41 17.97
N LEU A 167 4.90 -6.59 18.63
CA LEU A 167 5.16 -5.16 18.78
C LEU A 167 6.36 -4.91 19.71
N ILE A 168 6.37 -5.51 20.90
CA ILE A 168 7.43 -5.33 21.89
C ILE A 168 8.77 -5.86 21.36
N LYS A 169 8.78 -7.03 20.73
CA LYS A 169 9.95 -7.67 20.13
C LYS A 169 10.35 -7.07 18.79
N SER A 170 9.58 -6.12 18.27
CA SER A 170 9.86 -5.47 16.99
C SER A 170 11.25 -4.84 16.97
N ARG A 171 11.98 -5.04 15.87
CA ARG A 171 13.27 -4.37 15.63
C ARG A 171 13.14 -2.85 15.71
N ASN A 172 12.00 -2.31 15.32
CA ASN A 172 11.72 -0.88 15.36
C ASN A 172 11.69 -0.32 16.80
N MET A 173 11.26 -1.09 17.81
CA MET A 173 11.29 -0.64 19.20
C MET A 173 12.71 -0.38 19.71
N LYS A 174 13.72 -1.07 19.13
CA LYS A 174 15.14 -0.86 19.48
C LYS A 174 15.71 0.46 18.94
N CYS A 175 14.99 1.12 18.02
CA CYS A 175 15.38 2.42 17.46
C CYS A 175 15.00 3.60 18.36
N LEU A 176 14.27 3.35 19.44
CA LEU A 176 13.81 4.37 20.37
C LEU A 176 14.90 4.78 21.36
N THR A 177 15.06 6.07 21.54
CA THR A 177 16.02 6.61 22.53
C THR A 177 15.37 7.77 23.30
N PRO A 178 15.22 7.66 24.64
CA PRO A 178 15.44 6.48 25.47
C PRO A 178 14.46 5.34 25.17
N ASN A 179 14.83 4.11 25.55
CA ASN A 179 13.96 2.95 25.45
C ASN A 179 12.70 3.13 26.31
N LEU A 180 11.58 2.59 25.85
CA LEU A 180 10.35 2.56 26.61
C LEU A 180 10.36 1.42 27.64
N PRO A 181 9.58 1.53 28.74
CA PRO A 181 9.32 0.44 29.66
C PRO A 181 8.69 -0.77 28.95
N GLU A 182 8.87 -1.97 29.53
CA GLU A 182 8.39 -3.25 28.95
C GLU A 182 6.87 -3.35 28.80
N ASP A 183 6.13 -2.57 29.60
CA ASP A 183 4.67 -2.49 29.55
C ASP A 183 4.13 -1.50 28.51
N LEU A 184 5.02 -0.82 27.77
CA LEU A 184 4.68 0.14 26.73
C LEU A 184 5.24 -0.29 25.38
N ALA A 185 4.39 -0.26 24.38
CA ALA A 185 4.81 -0.41 23.00
C ALA A 185 4.23 0.71 22.14
N ILE A 186 4.94 1.07 21.07
CA ILE A 186 4.44 2.02 20.08
C ILE A 186 4.50 1.41 18.69
N SER A 187 3.69 1.93 17.80
CA SER A 187 3.80 1.60 16.39
C SER A 187 3.43 2.78 15.50
N PHE A 188 4.08 2.84 14.34
CA PHE A 188 3.67 3.66 13.21
C PHE A 188 3.21 2.73 12.09
N TYR A 189 2.06 3.03 11.51
CA TYR A 189 1.53 2.27 10.38
C TYR A 189 0.66 3.14 9.47
N ILE A 190 0.45 2.66 8.26
CA ILE A 190 -0.42 3.30 7.28
C ILE A 190 -1.81 2.66 7.33
N GLN A 191 -2.83 3.52 7.28
CA GLN A 191 -4.21 3.12 7.09
C GLN A 191 -4.84 4.04 6.04
N SER A 192 -4.97 3.53 4.83
CA SER A 192 -5.36 4.31 3.65
C SER A 192 -4.38 5.46 3.39
N HIS A 193 -4.86 6.70 3.45
CA HIS A 193 -4.07 7.91 3.22
C HIS A 193 -3.55 8.55 4.53
N LYS A 194 -3.65 7.81 5.65
CA LYS A 194 -3.27 8.32 6.97
C LYS A 194 -2.07 7.58 7.51
N LEU A 195 -1.17 8.33 8.13
CA LEU A 195 -0.18 7.80 9.05
C LEU A 195 -0.78 7.77 10.45
N ILE A 196 -0.73 6.62 11.09
CA ILE A 196 -1.23 6.40 12.44
C ILE A 196 -0.03 6.20 13.37
N PHE A 197 -0.04 6.92 14.47
CA PHE A 197 0.82 6.69 15.62
C PHE A 197 -0.01 6.07 16.73
N ALA A 198 0.35 4.87 17.18
CA ALA A 198 -0.36 4.15 18.22
C ALA A 198 0.57 3.85 19.41
N VAL A 199 0.05 4.06 20.60
CA VAL A 199 0.67 3.69 21.89
C VAL A 199 -0.18 2.60 22.52
N TYR A 200 0.46 1.50 22.92
CA TYR A 200 -0.15 0.36 23.59
C TYR A 200 0.37 0.30 25.02
N GLN A 201 -0.52 0.37 25.97
CA GLN A 201 -0.22 0.20 27.40
C GLN A 201 -0.70 -1.18 27.84
N LEU A 202 0.21 -2.02 28.27
CA LEU A 202 -0.07 -3.36 28.79
C LEU A 202 -0.48 -3.26 30.25
N SER A 203 -1.55 -3.94 30.59
CA SER A 203 -2.01 -4.11 31.97
C SER A 203 -2.29 -5.58 32.23
N ASN A 204 -1.85 -6.07 33.38
CA ASN A 204 -2.21 -7.42 33.85
C ASN A 204 -3.38 -7.29 34.80
N SER A 205 -4.56 -7.73 34.38
CA SER A 205 -5.77 -7.75 35.19
C SER A 205 -6.24 -9.17 35.37
N HIS A 206 -6.16 -9.69 36.60
CA HIS A 206 -6.63 -11.03 36.98
C HIS A 206 -6.05 -12.19 36.15
N GLY A 207 -4.74 -12.11 35.80
CA GLY A 207 -4.07 -13.15 35.02
C GLY A 207 -4.31 -13.08 33.52
N ALA A 208 -5.15 -12.14 33.03
CA ALA A 208 -5.32 -11.87 31.62
C ALA A 208 -4.55 -10.58 31.22
N MET A 209 -3.74 -10.69 30.18
CA MET A 209 -3.08 -9.53 29.58
C MET A 209 -4.12 -8.72 28.80
N LYS A 210 -4.35 -7.50 29.23
CA LYS A 210 -5.15 -6.48 28.54
C LYS A 210 -4.23 -5.37 28.05
N TYR A 211 -4.70 -4.64 27.05
CA TYR A 211 -3.99 -3.44 26.57
C TYR A 211 -4.97 -2.32 26.26
N ASP A 212 -4.58 -1.14 26.64
CA ASP A 212 -5.24 0.10 26.22
C ASP A 212 -4.47 0.68 25.03
N THR A 213 -5.21 1.19 24.04
CA THR A 213 -4.62 1.75 22.83
C THR A 213 -5.00 3.21 22.71
N TYR A 214 -4.00 4.05 22.55
CA TYR A 214 -4.14 5.48 22.25
C TYR A 214 -3.58 5.74 20.86
N GLN A 215 -4.31 6.52 20.03
CA GLN A 215 -3.92 6.75 18.64
C GLN A 215 -4.00 8.22 18.28
N ALA A 216 -3.04 8.67 17.49
CA ALA A 216 -3.05 9.96 16.80
C ALA A 216 -2.82 9.71 15.31
N GLU A 217 -3.42 10.54 14.47
CA GLU A 217 -3.34 10.38 13.02
C GLU A 217 -3.02 11.70 12.31
N CYS A 218 -2.44 11.59 11.12
CA CYS A 218 -2.32 12.69 10.19
C CYS A 218 -2.50 12.20 8.75
N THR A 219 -2.97 13.08 7.88
CA THR A 219 -3.11 12.79 6.45
C THR A 219 -1.75 12.92 5.75
N VAL A 220 -1.45 11.96 4.88
CA VAL A 220 -0.28 11.95 4.00
C VAL A 220 -0.76 12.11 2.57
N PRO A 221 -0.62 13.30 1.95
CA PRO A 221 -1.26 13.62 0.67
C PRO A 221 -0.91 12.67 -0.47
N TRP A 222 0.36 12.34 -0.65
CA TRP A 222 0.81 11.46 -1.74
C TRP A 222 0.23 10.03 -1.64
N LEU A 223 -0.07 9.53 -0.43
CA LEU A 223 -0.73 8.23 -0.27
C LEU A 223 -2.13 8.20 -0.87
N ASN A 224 -2.87 9.32 -0.76
CA ASN A 224 -4.18 9.43 -1.37
C ASN A 224 -4.09 9.36 -2.91
N GLU A 225 -3.12 10.08 -3.50
CA GLU A 225 -2.88 10.06 -4.94
C GLU A 225 -2.52 8.66 -5.44
N VAL A 226 -1.63 7.98 -4.73
CA VAL A 226 -1.24 6.59 -5.01
C VAL A 226 -2.44 5.64 -4.96
N LEU A 227 -3.30 5.75 -3.94
CA LEU A 227 -4.50 4.91 -3.81
C LEU A 227 -5.49 5.14 -4.94
N VAL A 228 -5.65 6.39 -5.40
CA VAL A 228 -6.47 6.72 -6.56
C VAL A 228 -5.91 6.05 -7.82
N LEU A 229 -4.61 6.17 -8.08
CA LEU A 229 -3.96 5.56 -9.24
C LEU A 229 -4.04 4.02 -9.23
N PHE A 230 -3.85 3.38 -8.07
CA PHE A 230 -4.10 1.94 -7.92
C PHE A 230 -5.55 1.57 -8.25
N THR A 231 -6.50 2.39 -7.81
CA THR A 231 -7.93 2.12 -8.05
C THR A 231 -8.26 2.24 -9.53
N VAL A 232 -7.77 3.29 -10.20
CA VAL A 232 -7.98 3.48 -11.65
C VAL A 232 -7.35 2.34 -12.45
N ALA A 233 -6.11 1.93 -12.12
CA ALA A 233 -5.45 0.81 -12.77
C ALA A 233 -6.21 -0.51 -12.58
N LEU A 234 -6.71 -0.77 -11.36
CA LEU A 234 -7.53 -1.95 -11.07
C LEU A 234 -8.83 -1.97 -11.88
N GLN A 235 -9.53 -0.82 -11.97
CA GLN A 235 -10.76 -0.72 -12.73
C GLN A 235 -10.51 -0.97 -14.23
N LEU A 236 -9.47 -0.37 -14.79
CA LEU A 236 -9.13 -0.52 -16.19
C LEU A 236 -8.76 -1.98 -16.54
N ALA A 237 -7.91 -2.60 -15.71
CA ALA A 237 -7.54 -4.01 -15.89
C ALA A 237 -8.74 -4.96 -15.71
N GLN A 238 -9.65 -4.66 -14.76
CA GLN A 238 -10.85 -5.47 -14.54
C GLN A 238 -11.83 -5.36 -15.71
N GLN A 239 -12.05 -4.15 -16.24
CA GLN A 239 -12.92 -3.92 -17.41
C GLN A 239 -12.42 -4.70 -18.62
N LEU A 240 -11.11 -4.67 -18.91
CA LEU A 240 -10.54 -5.47 -19.99
C LEU A 240 -10.73 -6.97 -19.73
N LYS A 241 -10.47 -7.45 -18.51
CA LYS A 241 -10.67 -8.84 -18.15
C LYS A 241 -12.13 -9.27 -18.37
N ASP A 242 -13.09 -8.48 -17.92
CA ASP A 242 -14.52 -8.78 -18.07
C ASP A 242 -14.93 -8.82 -19.53
N LYS A 243 -14.41 -7.90 -20.36
CA LYS A 243 -14.63 -7.91 -21.80
C LYS A 243 -14.08 -9.18 -22.45
N ILE A 244 -12.84 -9.57 -22.15
CA ILE A 244 -12.24 -10.81 -22.68
C ILE A 244 -13.05 -12.04 -22.24
N CYS A 245 -13.54 -12.08 -21.00
CA CYS A 245 -14.36 -13.19 -20.51
C CYS A 245 -15.66 -13.38 -21.29
N VAL A 246 -16.26 -12.33 -21.86
CA VAL A 246 -17.44 -12.44 -22.70
C VAL A 246 -17.14 -13.28 -23.95
N PHE A 247 -15.99 -13.06 -24.59
CA PHE A 247 -15.59 -13.79 -25.78
C PHE A 247 -15.20 -15.27 -25.55
N THR A 248 -14.90 -15.63 -24.28
CA THR A 248 -14.60 -17.05 -23.95
C THR A 248 -15.85 -17.93 -23.84
N GLN A 249 -17.04 -17.32 -23.83
CA GLN A 249 -18.32 -18.06 -23.73
C GLN A 249 -18.91 -18.44 -25.07
N TYR A 250 -18.30 -18.00 -26.15
CA TYR A 250 -18.68 -18.27 -27.54
C TYR A 250 -17.59 -19.06 -28.29
#